data_ec89f1b0f697aa3e798b3a11ef975e55
#
_entry.id   ec89f1b0f697aa3e798b3a11ef975e55
#
_cell.length_a   1.000
_cell.length_b   1.000
_cell.length_c   1.000
_cell.angle_alpha   90.00
_cell.angle_beta   90.00
_cell.angle_gamma   90.00
#
_symmetry.space_group_name_H-M   'P 1'
#
loop_
_entity.id
_entity.type
_entity.pdbx_description
1 polymer ?
#
loop_
_entity_poly.entity_id
_entity_poly.type
_entity_poly.pdbx_seq_one_letter_code
_entity_poly.pdbx_strand_id
1 'polypeptide(L)'
;MQIRNLVAALVLSFGAFGACAAPTAVVEGVQMPAWVERGGLKRPLAAGMELEAADRISTGANSRVLLRLAEGSQVKLGENAQMSLDRLAQRQDGRQTFLQAALDVSRGAFRFTTDVKAKLLSRREVDIRVTTVTAGIRGTDLWGKSADDRDIVCLIEGRIAVQREAEQPVNLDQALQFYIAPKAGGRPDASRPVQLATVTPEQLTQWAAETEIAAGQGAARRGGKWKLVAAASPDQNAALAVYDRLRAEGYAASIFPVGSAEKRAYEVRIGSLPSKAEAEALAIRVEPITGSRGRAGT
;
A
#
# COMPACT_ATOMS: atom_id res chain seq x y z
N MET A 1 41.06 -57.87 33.59
CA MET A 1 41.13 -56.40 33.67
C MET A 1 40.58 -55.88 32.35
N GLN A 2 39.24 -55.53 32.33
CA GLN A 2 38.50 -55.11 31.12
C GLN A 2 38.33 -53.63 31.19
N ILE A 3 38.84 -52.90 30.17
CA ILE A 3 38.68 -51.49 30.00
C ILE A 3 37.47 -51.29 29.06
N ARG A 4 36.37 -50.75 29.63
CA ARG A 4 35.14 -50.41 28.86
C ARG A 4 35.31 -49.02 28.28
N ASN A 5 35.39 -48.90 26.95
CA ASN A 5 35.35 -47.65 26.22
C ASN A 5 33.94 -47.07 26.24
N LEU A 6 33.78 -45.89 26.84
CA LEU A 6 32.58 -45.09 26.80
C LEU A 6 32.70 -44.14 25.60
N VAL A 7 31.95 -44.39 24.54
CA VAL A 7 31.80 -43.45 23.40
C VAL A 7 30.66 -42.52 23.73
N ALA A 8 31.00 -41.27 24.04
CA ALA A 8 30.01 -40.20 24.21
C ALA A 8 29.59 -39.68 22.81
N ALA A 9 28.36 -39.98 22.41
CA ALA A 9 27.75 -39.42 21.20
C ALA A 9 27.30 -37.99 21.46
N LEU A 10 28.02 -37.03 20.91
CA LEU A 10 27.62 -35.59 20.93
C LEU A 10 26.57 -35.37 19.84
N VAL A 11 25.29 -35.26 20.22
CA VAL A 11 24.19 -34.90 19.32
C VAL A 11 24.22 -33.39 19.09
N LEU A 12 24.78 -32.95 17.96
CA LEU A 12 24.68 -31.58 17.48
C LEU A 12 23.26 -31.33 16.97
N SER A 13 22.44 -30.72 17.78
CA SER A 13 21.14 -30.17 17.36
C SER A 13 21.36 -28.96 16.47
N PHE A 14 21.35 -29.15 15.15
CA PHE A 14 21.23 -28.04 14.21
C PHE A 14 19.83 -27.42 14.34
N GLY A 15 19.73 -26.35 15.12
CA GLY A 15 18.55 -25.50 15.10
C GLY A 15 18.40 -24.92 13.70
N ALA A 16 17.39 -25.35 12.96
CA ALA A 16 16.98 -24.72 11.73
C ALA A 16 16.53 -23.29 12.06
N PHE A 17 17.44 -22.31 11.92
CA PHE A 17 17.04 -20.90 11.83
C PHE A 17 16.19 -20.79 10.56
N GLY A 18 14.87 -20.76 10.73
CA GLY A 18 13.96 -20.42 9.66
C GLY A 18 14.37 -19.05 9.11
N ALA A 19 14.93 -19.02 7.91
CA ALA A 19 15.19 -17.79 7.19
C ALA A 19 13.82 -17.12 7.00
N CYS A 20 13.53 -16.07 7.80
CA CYS A 20 12.37 -15.23 7.59
C CYS A 20 12.58 -14.55 6.24
N ALA A 21 11.85 -14.98 5.21
CA ALA A 21 11.92 -14.36 3.89
C ALA A 21 11.54 -12.88 4.05
N ALA A 22 12.33 -11.98 3.48
CA ALA A 22 12.01 -10.57 3.50
C ALA A 22 10.62 -10.34 2.87
N PRO A 23 9.80 -9.45 3.44
CA PRO A 23 8.45 -9.22 2.93
C PRO A 23 8.50 -8.72 1.49
N THR A 24 7.63 -9.24 0.64
CA THR A 24 7.60 -8.93 -0.79
C THR A 24 7.02 -7.54 -1.06
N ALA A 25 6.19 -7.01 -0.15
CA ALA A 25 5.70 -5.63 -0.15
C ALA A 25 5.40 -5.15 1.27
N VAL A 26 5.58 -3.85 1.51
CA VAL A 26 5.34 -3.19 2.81
C VAL A 26 4.60 -1.88 2.60
N VAL A 27 3.69 -1.54 3.51
CA VAL A 27 3.05 -0.24 3.59
C VAL A 27 4.06 0.78 4.12
N GLU A 28 4.60 1.62 3.26
CA GLU A 28 5.58 2.66 3.62
C GLU A 28 4.90 3.89 4.22
N GLY A 29 3.68 4.20 3.74
CA GLY A 29 2.90 5.30 4.26
C GLY A 29 1.41 5.14 4.00
N VAL A 30 0.61 5.69 4.90
CA VAL A 30 -0.85 5.73 4.77
C VAL A 30 -1.43 7.01 5.33
N GLN A 31 -2.14 7.74 4.49
CA GLN A 31 -3.07 8.80 4.88
C GLN A 31 -4.44 8.15 5.00
N MET A 32 -4.82 7.80 6.23
CA MET A 32 -6.07 7.09 6.52
C MET A 32 -7.31 7.94 6.15
N PRO A 33 -8.48 7.34 5.90
CA PRO A 33 -8.79 5.93 6.14
C PRO A 33 -8.38 4.98 5.00
N ALA A 34 -7.87 3.81 5.35
CA ALA A 34 -7.57 2.76 4.39
C ALA A 34 -7.70 1.36 5.03
N TRP A 35 -7.95 0.35 4.21
CA TRP A 35 -8.16 -1.02 4.66
C TRP A 35 -7.36 -2.00 3.82
N VAL A 36 -7.02 -3.13 4.45
CA VAL A 36 -6.61 -4.35 3.78
C VAL A 36 -7.61 -5.44 4.08
N GLU A 37 -7.96 -6.22 3.06
CA GLU A 37 -8.74 -7.44 3.18
C GLU A 37 -7.83 -8.62 2.84
N ARG A 38 -7.73 -9.57 3.78
CA ARG A 38 -6.96 -10.80 3.67
C ARG A 38 -7.80 -11.97 4.18
N GLY A 39 -7.99 -13.00 3.34
CA GLY A 39 -8.79 -14.16 3.71
C GLY A 39 -10.23 -13.81 4.12
N GLY A 40 -10.85 -12.81 3.51
CA GLY A 40 -12.19 -12.32 3.84
C GLY A 40 -12.28 -11.42 5.08
N LEU A 41 -11.16 -11.20 5.79
CA LEU A 41 -11.12 -10.31 6.94
C LEU A 41 -10.64 -8.93 6.54
N LYS A 42 -11.49 -7.93 6.70
CA LYS A 42 -11.19 -6.51 6.45
C LYS A 42 -10.70 -5.84 7.74
N ARG A 43 -9.54 -5.19 7.67
CA ARG A 43 -8.94 -4.45 8.78
C ARG A 43 -8.30 -3.14 8.32
N PRO A 44 -8.16 -2.12 9.19
CA PRO A 44 -7.44 -0.91 8.86
C PRO A 44 -6.00 -1.20 8.42
N LEU A 45 -5.56 -0.48 7.38
CA LEU A 45 -4.20 -0.55 6.86
C LEU A 45 -3.28 0.32 7.71
N ALA A 46 -2.18 -0.24 8.19
CA ALA A 46 -1.21 0.46 9.03
C ALA A 46 0.15 0.61 8.33
N ALA A 47 0.85 1.71 8.60
CA ALA A 47 2.23 1.88 8.15
C ALA A 47 3.15 0.81 8.78
N GLY A 48 4.02 0.22 7.97
CA GLY A 48 4.87 -0.90 8.35
C GLY A 48 4.22 -2.28 8.19
N MET A 49 2.94 -2.38 7.83
CA MET A 49 2.27 -3.66 7.59
C MET A 49 2.86 -4.35 6.36
N GLU A 50 3.17 -5.62 6.50
CA GLU A 50 3.58 -6.50 5.40
C GLU A 50 2.36 -6.99 4.63
N LEU A 51 2.49 -6.97 3.30
CA LEU A 51 1.45 -7.40 2.38
C LEU A 51 1.83 -8.71 1.69
N GLU A 52 0.81 -9.47 1.38
CA GLU A 52 0.93 -10.79 0.76
C GLU A 52 0.14 -10.85 -0.55
N ALA A 53 0.41 -11.89 -1.34
CA ALA A 53 -0.42 -12.19 -2.51
C ALA A 53 -1.88 -12.42 -2.08
N ALA A 54 -2.82 -12.02 -2.93
CA ALA A 54 -4.26 -12.02 -2.71
C ALA A 54 -4.77 -10.98 -1.68
N ASP A 55 -3.91 -10.13 -1.09
CA ASP A 55 -4.39 -8.97 -0.33
C ASP A 55 -5.13 -8.00 -1.25
N ARG A 56 -6.25 -7.47 -0.74
CA ARG A 56 -6.98 -6.40 -1.40
C ARG A 56 -6.92 -5.13 -0.56
N ILE A 57 -6.46 -4.03 -1.16
CA ILE A 57 -6.32 -2.73 -0.51
C ILE A 57 -7.44 -1.82 -1.00
N SER A 58 -8.06 -1.08 -0.07
CA SER A 58 -9.03 -0.04 -0.40
C SER A 58 -8.73 1.23 0.38
N THR A 59 -8.95 2.38 -0.26
CA THR A 59 -8.79 3.71 0.33
C THR A 59 -10.13 4.43 0.38
N GLY A 60 -10.32 5.26 1.39
CA GLY A 60 -11.50 6.12 1.51
C GLY A 60 -11.29 7.50 0.88
N ALA A 61 -12.22 8.42 1.15
CA ALA A 61 -12.12 9.81 0.72
C ALA A 61 -10.91 10.50 1.37
N ASN A 62 -10.24 11.37 0.62
CA ASN A 62 -9.02 12.08 1.03
C ASN A 62 -7.92 11.16 1.57
N SER A 63 -7.86 9.91 1.11
CA SER A 63 -6.93 8.90 1.56
C SER A 63 -5.84 8.64 0.51
N ARG A 64 -4.65 8.25 0.96
CA ARG A 64 -3.52 7.89 0.10
C ARG A 64 -2.76 6.73 0.71
N VAL A 65 -2.23 5.86 -0.12
CA VAL A 65 -1.37 4.75 0.31
C VAL A 65 -0.10 4.75 -0.52
N LEU A 66 1.03 4.54 0.14
CA LEU A 66 2.33 4.30 -0.47
C LEU A 66 2.80 2.91 -0.07
N LEU A 67 2.98 2.04 -1.04
CA LEU A 67 3.59 0.72 -0.88
C LEU A 67 5.02 0.75 -1.40
N ARG A 68 5.88 -0.05 -0.79
CA ARG A 68 7.23 -0.36 -1.30
C ARG A 68 7.31 -1.85 -1.56
N LEU A 69 7.68 -2.22 -2.78
CA LEU A 69 8.00 -3.59 -3.15
C LEU A 69 9.42 -3.95 -2.67
N ALA A 70 9.72 -5.23 -2.57
CA ALA A 70 10.98 -5.73 -2.01
C ALA A 70 12.23 -5.22 -2.74
N GLU A 71 12.15 -5.02 -4.06
CA GLU A 71 13.25 -4.48 -4.88
C GLU A 71 13.33 -2.95 -4.87
N GLY A 72 12.42 -2.26 -4.15
CA GLY A 72 12.41 -0.81 -3.97
C GLY A 72 11.40 -0.04 -4.80
N SER A 73 10.76 -0.64 -5.81
CA SER A 73 9.69 0.00 -6.58
C SER A 73 8.53 0.44 -5.68
N GLN A 74 7.84 1.48 -6.09
CA GLN A 74 6.76 2.08 -5.32
C GLN A 74 5.43 1.98 -6.06
N VAL A 75 4.38 1.70 -5.29
CA VAL A 75 3.00 1.77 -5.74
C VAL A 75 2.28 2.79 -4.87
N LYS A 76 1.68 3.80 -5.49
CA LYS A 76 0.87 4.81 -4.81
C LYS A 76 -0.58 4.65 -5.21
N LEU A 77 -1.48 4.77 -4.24
CA LEU A 77 -2.92 4.76 -4.47
C LEU A 77 -3.51 6.09 -4.05
N GLY A 78 -4.44 6.60 -4.86
CA GLY A 78 -5.25 7.77 -4.59
C GLY A 78 -6.42 7.45 -3.66
N GLU A 79 -7.31 8.43 -3.51
CA GLU A 79 -8.55 8.26 -2.76
C GLU A 79 -9.56 7.38 -3.50
N ASN A 80 -10.46 6.74 -2.73
CA ASN A 80 -11.53 5.88 -3.23
C ASN A 80 -11.04 4.81 -4.22
N ALA A 81 -9.77 4.39 -4.07
CA ALA A 81 -9.14 3.39 -4.92
C ALA A 81 -9.30 1.98 -4.34
N GLN A 82 -9.28 1.00 -5.24
CA GLN A 82 -9.26 -0.42 -4.91
C GLN A 82 -8.21 -1.11 -5.77
N MET A 83 -7.33 -1.87 -5.12
CA MET A 83 -6.28 -2.65 -5.77
C MET A 83 -6.15 -4.01 -5.12
N SER A 84 -6.01 -5.08 -5.91
CA SER A 84 -5.58 -6.38 -5.44
C SER A 84 -4.15 -6.69 -5.85
N LEU A 85 -3.46 -7.45 -5.00
CA LEU A 85 -2.12 -7.98 -5.21
C LEU A 85 -2.26 -9.43 -5.70
N ASP A 86 -2.69 -9.64 -6.95
CA ASP A 86 -3.06 -10.97 -7.45
C ASP A 86 -1.86 -11.92 -7.47
N ARG A 87 -0.67 -11.41 -7.75
CA ARG A 87 0.61 -12.12 -7.62
C ARG A 87 1.64 -11.22 -6.95
N LEU A 88 2.34 -11.76 -6.01
CA LEU A 88 3.44 -11.08 -5.34
C LEU A 88 4.46 -12.15 -4.91
N ALA A 89 5.49 -12.36 -5.71
CA ALA A 89 6.50 -13.36 -5.47
C ALA A 89 7.90 -12.81 -5.73
N GLN A 90 8.82 -13.13 -4.85
CA GLN A 90 10.23 -12.82 -5.00
C GLN A 90 11.04 -14.09 -4.97
N ARG A 91 11.96 -14.24 -5.90
CA ARG A 91 12.91 -15.35 -5.97
C ARG A 91 14.32 -14.82 -6.10
N GLN A 92 15.25 -15.40 -5.35
CA GLN A 92 16.68 -15.17 -5.52
C GLN A 92 17.21 -16.13 -6.59
N ASP A 93 17.89 -15.60 -7.61
CA ASP A 93 18.56 -16.35 -8.67
C ASP A 93 20.02 -15.92 -8.71
N GLY A 94 20.86 -16.63 -7.96
CA GLY A 94 22.25 -16.25 -7.73
C GLY A 94 22.36 -14.89 -7.03
N ARG A 95 23.00 -13.92 -7.70
CA ARG A 95 23.13 -12.54 -7.18
C ARG A 95 21.98 -11.62 -7.60
N GLN A 96 21.07 -12.10 -8.43
CA GLN A 96 19.94 -11.30 -8.94
C GLN A 96 18.65 -11.66 -8.22
N THR A 97 17.89 -10.65 -7.90
CA THR A 97 16.52 -10.81 -7.40
C THR A 97 15.56 -10.81 -8.59
N PHE A 98 14.66 -11.77 -8.64
CA PHE A 98 13.57 -11.82 -9.59
C PHE A 98 12.26 -11.52 -8.88
N LEU A 99 11.60 -10.43 -9.26
CA LEU A 99 10.27 -10.05 -8.75
C LEU A 99 9.22 -10.39 -9.80
N GLN A 100 8.16 -11.08 -9.37
CA GLN A 100 6.91 -11.20 -10.11
C GLN A 100 5.81 -10.51 -9.33
N ALA A 101 5.13 -9.55 -9.96
CA ALA A 101 3.98 -8.87 -9.37
C ALA A 101 2.86 -8.75 -10.42
N ALA A 102 1.65 -9.06 -10.01
CA ALA A 102 0.45 -8.74 -10.77
C ALA A 102 -0.47 -7.92 -9.87
N LEU A 103 -0.75 -6.70 -10.30
CA LEU A 103 -1.57 -5.74 -9.60
C LEU A 103 -2.84 -5.49 -10.41
N ASP A 104 -3.99 -5.54 -9.77
CA ASP A 104 -5.27 -5.23 -10.40
C ASP A 104 -5.91 -4.01 -9.74
N VAL A 105 -5.99 -2.90 -10.47
CA VAL A 105 -6.62 -1.66 -10.03
C VAL A 105 -8.04 -1.62 -10.58
N SER A 106 -9.01 -1.98 -9.76
CA SER A 106 -10.41 -2.03 -10.15
C SER A 106 -11.10 -0.65 -10.07
N ARG A 107 -10.53 0.31 -9.32
CA ARG A 107 -11.08 1.66 -9.16
C ARG A 107 -10.02 2.63 -8.67
N GLY A 108 -10.16 3.92 -9.04
CA GLY A 108 -9.36 5.04 -8.55
C GLY A 108 -8.04 5.21 -9.25
N ALA A 109 -7.25 6.19 -8.79
CA ALA A 109 -5.95 6.51 -9.35
C ALA A 109 -4.83 5.73 -8.66
N PHE A 110 -3.81 5.40 -9.43
CA PHE A 110 -2.56 4.79 -8.95
C PHE A 110 -1.36 5.35 -9.69
N ARG A 111 -0.17 5.21 -9.11
CA ARG A 111 1.10 5.43 -9.78
C ARG A 111 2.06 4.30 -9.44
N PHE A 112 2.78 3.82 -10.42
CA PHE A 112 3.86 2.84 -10.26
C PHE A 112 5.17 3.47 -10.70
N THR A 113 6.17 3.48 -9.80
CA THR A 113 7.50 4.01 -10.07
C THR A 113 8.54 2.93 -9.83
N THR A 114 9.30 2.60 -10.86
CA THR A 114 10.41 1.66 -10.71
C THR A 114 11.60 2.31 -10.03
N ASP A 115 12.15 1.66 -9.00
CA ASP A 115 13.40 2.09 -8.36
C ASP A 115 14.58 2.02 -9.34
N VAL A 116 15.48 3.02 -9.30
CA VAL A 116 16.63 3.11 -10.21
C VAL A 116 17.60 1.94 -10.03
N LYS A 117 17.83 1.49 -8.78
CA LYS A 117 18.69 0.33 -8.50
C LYS A 117 18.04 -0.95 -8.99
N ALA A 118 16.71 -1.07 -8.84
CA ALA A 118 15.96 -2.20 -9.35
C ALA A 118 16.04 -2.30 -10.89
N LYS A 119 16.10 -1.17 -11.59
CA LYS A 119 16.33 -1.15 -13.07
C LYS A 119 17.63 -1.86 -13.46
N LEU A 120 18.66 -1.80 -12.63
CA LEU A 120 20.01 -2.31 -12.93
C LEU A 120 20.26 -3.72 -12.39
N LEU A 121 19.71 -4.07 -11.22
CA LEU A 121 20.10 -5.24 -10.45
C LEU A 121 19.04 -6.34 -10.35
N SER A 122 17.83 -6.09 -10.81
CA SER A 122 16.71 -7.02 -10.65
C SER A 122 16.10 -7.40 -12.00
N ARG A 123 15.81 -8.68 -12.18
CA ARG A 123 14.86 -9.14 -13.19
C ARG A 123 13.47 -9.00 -12.61
N ARG A 124 12.52 -8.53 -13.40
CA ARG A 124 11.15 -8.35 -12.96
C ARG A 124 10.16 -8.59 -14.08
N GLU A 125 9.03 -9.08 -13.67
CA GLU A 125 7.82 -9.24 -14.47
C GLU A 125 6.70 -8.60 -13.67
N VAL A 126 6.30 -7.40 -14.07
CA VAL A 126 5.25 -6.64 -13.39
C VAL A 126 4.16 -6.33 -14.41
N ASP A 127 2.98 -6.87 -14.15
CA ASP A 127 1.78 -6.59 -14.90
C ASP A 127 0.82 -5.76 -14.05
N ILE A 128 0.33 -4.66 -14.61
CA ILE A 128 -0.71 -3.87 -13.96
C ILE A 128 -1.95 -3.91 -14.84
N ARG A 129 -3.02 -4.44 -14.29
CA ARG A 129 -4.34 -4.38 -14.89
C ARG A 129 -5.11 -3.18 -14.31
N VAL A 130 -5.72 -2.41 -15.19
CA VAL A 130 -6.60 -1.29 -14.85
C VAL A 130 -7.95 -1.64 -15.44
N THR A 131 -8.74 -2.38 -14.69
CA THR A 131 -10.03 -2.97 -15.07
C THR A 131 -10.02 -3.66 -16.45
N THR A 132 -10.03 -2.89 -17.53
CA THR A 132 -10.16 -3.39 -18.92
C THR A 132 -8.85 -3.33 -19.71
N VAL A 133 -7.81 -2.75 -19.13
CA VAL A 133 -6.51 -2.48 -19.78
C VAL A 133 -5.40 -3.14 -19.00
N THR A 134 -4.51 -3.86 -19.69
CA THR A 134 -3.29 -4.42 -19.10
C THR A 134 -2.07 -3.66 -19.60
N ALA A 135 -1.18 -3.27 -18.69
CA ALA A 135 0.10 -2.66 -18.97
C ALA A 135 1.23 -3.57 -18.46
N GLY A 136 2.06 -4.08 -19.38
CA GLY A 136 3.29 -4.80 -19.07
C GLY A 136 4.44 -3.83 -18.84
N ILE A 137 5.14 -3.94 -17.70
CA ILE A 137 6.11 -2.95 -17.23
C ILE A 137 7.53 -3.47 -17.30
N ARG A 138 8.40 -2.69 -17.97
CA ARG A 138 9.84 -2.94 -18.01
C ARG A 138 10.63 -1.67 -17.66
N GLY A 139 10.66 -1.32 -16.36
CA GLY A 139 11.49 -0.20 -15.90
C GLY A 139 10.93 1.18 -16.17
N THR A 140 9.67 1.40 -15.77
CA THR A 140 8.89 2.58 -16.12
C THR A 140 8.38 3.33 -14.88
N ASP A 141 8.02 4.59 -15.09
CA ASP A 141 7.13 5.36 -14.24
C ASP A 141 5.83 5.57 -15.01
N LEU A 142 4.72 5.14 -14.43
CA LEU A 142 3.40 5.29 -15.03
C LEU A 142 2.37 5.70 -14.00
N TRP A 143 1.40 6.46 -14.45
CA TRP A 143 0.18 6.78 -13.72
C TRP A 143 -1.01 6.16 -14.45
N GLY A 144 -2.04 5.78 -13.70
CA GLY A 144 -3.27 5.29 -14.29
C GLY A 144 -4.47 5.51 -13.38
N LYS A 145 -5.66 5.38 -13.96
CA LYS A 145 -6.92 5.57 -13.25
C LYS A 145 -8.01 4.73 -13.87
N SER A 146 -8.72 3.99 -13.03
CA SER A 146 -9.99 3.38 -13.39
C SER A 146 -11.13 4.26 -12.90
N ALA A 147 -11.86 4.85 -13.85
CA ALA A 147 -13.11 5.60 -13.61
C ALA A 147 -14.32 4.81 -14.11
N ASP A 148 -15.53 5.30 -13.86
CA ASP A 148 -16.75 4.57 -14.24
C ASP A 148 -16.94 4.49 -15.76
N ASP A 149 -16.48 5.52 -16.49
CA ASP A 149 -16.67 5.69 -17.95
C ASP A 149 -15.42 5.37 -18.79
N ARG A 150 -14.25 5.23 -18.17
CA ARG A 150 -12.99 4.99 -18.88
C ARG A 150 -11.89 4.45 -17.97
N ASP A 151 -10.92 3.79 -18.58
CA ASP A 151 -9.62 3.51 -18.00
C ASP A 151 -8.56 4.36 -18.67
N ILE A 152 -7.62 4.88 -17.88
CA ILE A 152 -6.52 5.74 -18.37
C ILE A 152 -5.20 5.12 -17.91
N VAL A 153 -4.22 5.05 -18.81
CA VAL A 153 -2.83 4.70 -18.50
C VAL A 153 -1.93 5.74 -19.15
N CYS A 154 -1.10 6.42 -18.37
CA CYS A 154 -0.16 7.44 -18.80
C CYS A 154 1.28 6.98 -18.56
N LEU A 155 2.10 6.95 -19.60
CA LEU A 155 3.52 6.72 -19.50
C LEU A 155 4.21 8.01 -19.09
N ILE A 156 4.86 8.03 -17.91
CA ILE A 156 5.66 9.17 -17.44
C ILE A 156 7.11 9.01 -17.92
N GLU A 157 7.67 7.81 -17.75
CA GLU A 157 9.05 7.48 -18.16
C GLU A 157 9.17 6.02 -18.58
N GLY A 158 9.97 5.72 -19.59
CA GLY A 158 10.27 4.37 -20.05
C GLY A 158 9.47 3.93 -21.26
N ARG A 159 9.01 2.67 -21.27
CA ARG A 159 8.17 2.08 -22.34
C ARG A 159 7.21 1.08 -21.74
N ILE A 160 5.99 1.06 -22.25
CA ILE A 160 4.98 0.06 -21.88
C ILE A 160 4.24 -0.42 -23.12
N ALA A 161 3.79 -1.67 -23.07
CA ALA A 161 2.77 -2.18 -23.99
C ALA A 161 1.44 -2.15 -23.24
N VAL A 162 0.44 -1.49 -23.82
CA VAL A 162 -0.89 -1.35 -23.25
C VAL A 162 -1.88 -2.08 -24.16
N GLN A 163 -2.74 -2.90 -23.58
CA GLN A 163 -3.71 -3.68 -24.33
C GLN A 163 -5.08 -3.59 -23.66
N ARG A 164 -6.10 -3.18 -24.41
CA ARG A 164 -7.50 -3.39 -24.06
C ARG A 164 -7.88 -4.84 -24.41
N GLU A 165 -8.71 -5.44 -23.59
CA GLU A 165 -9.19 -6.83 -23.77
C GLU A 165 -9.55 -7.13 -25.23
N ALA A 166 -9.03 -8.24 -25.78
CA ALA A 166 -9.22 -8.71 -27.15
C ALA A 166 -8.70 -7.81 -28.29
N GLU A 167 -8.00 -6.70 -28.00
CA GLU A 167 -7.38 -5.83 -29.01
C GLU A 167 -5.88 -6.07 -29.16
N GLN A 168 -5.30 -5.56 -30.23
CA GLN A 168 -3.84 -5.61 -30.39
C GLN A 168 -3.15 -4.67 -29.41
N PRO A 169 -1.98 -5.05 -28.85
CA PRO A 169 -1.22 -4.19 -27.98
C PRO A 169 -0.78 -2.91 -28.68
N VAL A 170 -0.84 -1.80 -27.94
CA VAL A 170 -0.33 -0.50 -28.34
C VAL A 170 0.90 -0.17 -27.52
N ASN A 171 2.02 0.18 -28.17
CA ASN A 171 3.22 0.61 -27.47
C ASN A 171 3.15 2.11 -27.18
N LEU A 172 3.34 2.46 -25.91
CA LEU A 172 3.64 3.83 -25.50
C LEU A 172 5.15 3.90 -25.26
N ASP A 173 5.86 4.70 -26.02
CA ASP A 173 7.32 4.84 -26.00
C ASP A 173 7.81 6.28 -25.92
N GLN A 174 6.89 7.24 -25.94
CA GLN A 174 7.16 8.64 -25.69
C GLN A 174 6.65 9.04 -24.31
N ALA A 175 7.46 9.78 -23.57
CA ALA A 175 7.05 10.31 -22.27
C ALA A 175 5.78 11.15 -22.40
N LEU A 176 4.92 11.07 -21.39
CA LEU A 176 3.65 11.79 -21.31
C LEU A 176 2.57 11.32 -22.30
N GLN A 177 2.82 10.28 -23.08
CA GLN A 177 1.74 9.62 -23.83
C GLN A 177 0.76 8.95 -22.88
N PHE A 178 -0.51 9.08 -23.17
CA PHE A 178 -1.55 8.37 -22.46
C PHE A 178 -2.53 7.66 -23.39
N TYR A 179 -3.08 6.60 -22.85
CA TYR A 179 -4.04 5.71 -23.50
C TYR A 179 -5.36 5.78 -22.73
N ILE A 180 -6.44 6.06 -23.42
CA ILE A 180 -7.80 6.06 -22.85
C ILE A 180 -8.59 4.93 -23.49
N ALA A 181 -9.10 4.03 -22.66
CA ALA A 181 -10.04 2.99 -23.04
C ALA A 181 -11.44 3.33 -22.51
N PRO A 182 -12.41 3.69 -23.37
CA PRO A 182 -13.79 3.91 -22.98
C PRO A 182 -14.45 2.66 -22.38
N LYS A 183 -15.31 2.87 -21.37
CA LYS A 183 -16.12 1.84 -20.73
C LYS A 183 -17.60 2.19 -20.79
N ALA A 184 -18.44 1.15 -20.76
CA ALA A 184 -19.88 1.22 -20.58
C ALA A 184 -20.29 0.17 -19.53
N GLY A 185 -20.89 0.62 -18.42
CA GLY A 185 -21.28 -0.27 -17.32
C GLY A 185 -20.08 -1.03 -16.70
N GLY A 186 -18.91 -0.40 -16.63
CA GLY A 186 -17.68 -1.02 -16.08
C GLY A 186 -16.98 -2.04 -16.97
N ARG A 187 -17.45 -2.23 -18.22
CA ARG A 187 -16.88 -3.15 -19.22
C ARG A 187 -16.27 -2.39 -20.38
N PRO A 188 -15.34 -3.00 -21.16
CA PRO A 188 -14.84 -2.37 -22.38
C PRO A 188 -15.97 -1.95 -23.30
N ASP A 189 -15.94 -0.70 -23.77
CA ASP A 189 -16.88 -0.21 -24.80
C ASP A 189 -16.21 -0.33 -26.18
N ALA A 190 -16.39 -1.48 -26.82
CA ALA A 190 -15.81 -1.73 -28.14
C ALA A 190 -16.42 -0.85 -29.26
N SER A 191 -17.57 -0.21 -29.02
CA SER A 191 -18.18 0.72 -29.97
C SER A 191 -17.43 2.05 -30.05
N ARG A 192 -16.61 2.38 -29.06
CA ARG A 192 -15.79 3.58 -29.01
C ARG A 192 -14.31 3.22 -29.13
N PRO A 193 -13.59 3.84 -30.07
CA PRO A 193 -12.15 3.58 -30.22
C PRO A 193 -11.37 4.04 -29.00
N VAL A 194 -10.23 3.40 -28.75
CA VAL A 194 -9.23 3.89 -27.82
C VAL A 194 -8.65 5.22 -28.32
N GLN A 195 -8.24 6.06 -27.40
CA GLN A 195 -7.66 7.36 -27.70
C GLN A 195 -6.21 7.41 -27.23
N LEU A 196 -5.35 7.94 -28.06
CA LEU A 196 -3.96 8.23 -27.73
C LEU A 196 -3.75 9.73 -27.77
N ALA A 197 -3.13 10.28 -26.74
CA ALA A 197 -2.81 11.70 -26.68
C ALA A 197 -1.58 11.93 -25.79
N THR A 198 -1.18 13.18 -25.63
CA THR A 198 -0.06 13.61 -24.77
C THR A 198 -0.59 14.51 -23.66
N VAL A 199 -0.17 14.27 -22.44
CA VAL A 199 -0.54 15.08 -21.26
C VAL A 199 0.24 16.39 -21.26
N THR A 200 -0.41 17.49 -20.86
CA THR A 200 0.31 18.73 -20.58
C THR A 200 0.99 18.65 -19.20
N PRO A 201 2.04 19.47 -18.94
CA PRO A 201 2.68 19.52 -17.62
C PRO A 201 1.70 19.83 -16.47
N GLU A 202 0.70 20.67 -16.72
CA GLU A 202 -0.33 21.05 -15.75
C GLU A 202 -1.23 19.85 -15.43
N GLN A 203 -1.68 19.12 -16.43
CA GLN A 203 -2.46 17.89 -16.26
C GLN A 203 -1.66 16.83 -15.51
N LEU A 204 -0.38 16.64 -15.84
CA LEU A 204 0.49 15.69 -15.13
C LEU A 204 0.63 16.06 -13.66
N THR A 205 0.78 17.35 -13.34
CA THR A 205 0.86 17.84 -11.96
C THR A 205 -0.42 17.53 -11.19
N GLN A 206 -1.60 17.75 -11.79
CA GLN A 206 -2.89 17.43 -11.20
C GLN A 206 -3.04 15.92 -10.95
N TRP A 207 -2.68 15.09 -11.94
CA TRP A 207 -2.78 13.63 -11.83
C TRP A 207 -1.80 13.07 -10.80
N ALA A 208 -0.57 13.60 -10.74
CA ALA A 208 0.40 13.21 -9.71
C ALA A 208 -0.12 13.51 -8.30
N ALA A 209 -0.76 14.65 -8.08
CA ALA A 209 -1.34 15.04 -6.80
C ALA A 209 -2.47 14.08 -6.32
N GLU A 210 -3.15 13.38 -7.24
CA GLU A 210 -4.16 12.40 -6.87
C GLU A 210 -3.60 11.23 -6.04
N THR A 211 -2.32 10.91 -6.19
CA THR A 211 -1.68 9.76 -5.54
C THR A 211 -0.60 10.13 -4.52
N GLU A 212 -0.20 11.41 -4.43
CA GLU A 212 0.84 11.84 -3.49
C GLU A 212 0.29 12.07 -2.09
N ILE A 213 1.05 11.61 -1.08
CA ILE A 213 0.77 11.90 0.33
C ILE A 213 1.36 13.28 0.65
N ALA A 214 0.49 14.27 0.79
CA ALA A 214 0.90 15.62 1.16
C ALA A 214 1.25 15.72 2.65
N ALA A 215 2.21 16.60 2.99
CA ALA A 215 2.54 16.89 4.37
C ALA A 215 1.39 17.64 5.08
N GLY A 216 1.25 17.43 6.39
CA GLY A 216 0.22 18.09 7.20
C GLY A 216 -1.19 17.49 7.02
N GLN A 217 -1.31 16.29 6.46
CA GLN A 217 -2.57 15.60 6.24
C GLN A 217 -2.84 14.45 7.23
N GLY A 218 -2.02 14.31 8.27
CA GLY A 218 -2.16 13.25 9.27
C GLY A 218 -1.76 11.87 8.76
N ALA A 219 -0.78 11.81 7.87
CA ALA A 219 -0.30 10.56 7.31
C ALA A 219 0.68 9.83 8.23
N ALA A 220 0.43 8.54 8.47
CA ALA A 220 1.39 7.65 9.12
C ALA A 220 2.46 7.18 8.13
N ARG A 221 3.70 7.01 8.60
CA ARG A 221 4.86 6.54 7.84
C ARG A 221 5.60 5.47 8.62
N ARG A 222 6.11 4.48 7.94
CA ARG A 222 6.96 3.46 8.54
C ARG A 222 8.13 4.11 9.27
N GLY A 223 8.32 3.74 10.55
CA GLY A 223 9.37 4.32 11.41
C GLY A 223 9.00 5.66 12.04
N GLY A 224 7.80 6.17 11.84
CA GLY A 224 7.31 7.36 12.55
C GLY A 224 7.26 7.12 14.06
N LYS A 225 7.73 8.10 14.84
CA LYS A 225 7.88 7.98 16.31
C LYS A 225 6.76 8.67 17.10
N TRP A 226 5.97 9.48 16.43
CA TRP A 226 4.85 10.18 17.03
C TRP A 226 3.58 9.33 17.00
N LYS A 227 2.71 9.58 17.96
CA LYS A 227 1.38 8.98 18.05
C LYS A 227 0.34 10.04 18.33
N LEU A 228 -0.87 9.77 17.90
CA LEU A 228 -2.07 10.44 18.36
C LEU A 228 -2.69 9.61 19.48
N VAL A 229 -2.89 10.18 20.67
CA VAL A 229 -3.80 9.63 21.68
C VAL A 229 -5.18 10.20 21.36
N ALA A 230 -5.98 9.39 20.67
CA ALA A 230 -7.30 9.80 20.17
C ALA A 230 -8.36 9.86 21.28
N ALA A 231 -8.23 9.00 22.29
CA ALA A 231 -9.06 9.01 23.49
C ALA A 231 -8.29 8.40 24.68
N ALA A 232 -8.68 8.77 25.91
CA ALA A 232 -8.21 8.16 27.15
C ALA A 232 -9.40 8.07 28.11
N SER A 233 -9.61 6.90 28.74
CA SER A 233 -10.68 6.67 29.69
C SER A 233 -10.27 5.69 30.78
N PRO A 234 -10.66 5.89 32.06
CA PRO A 234 -10.55 4.88 33.08
C PRO A 234 -11.51 3.70 32.83
N ASP A 235 -12.59 3.91 32.11
CA ASP A 235 -13.54 2.86 31.72
C ASP A 235 -13.06 2.20 30.42
N GLN A 236 -12.80 0.89 30.51
CA GLN A 236 -12.36 0.06 29.40
C GLN A 236 -13.41 -0.01 28.28
N ASN A 237 -14.70 -0.09 28.60
CA ASN A 237 -15.76 -0.20 27.61
C ASN A 237 -15.89 1.09 26.81
N ALA A 238 -15.76 2.25 27.46
CA ALA A 238 -15.73 3.54 26.78
C ALA A 238 -14.55 3.66 25.82
N ALA A 239 -13.36 3.22 26.22
CA ALA A 239 -12.18 3.18 25.35
C ALA A 239 -12.35 2.20 24.17
N LEU A 240 -12.90 1.00 24.41
CA LEU A 240 -13.20 0.01 23.37
C LEU A 240 -14.20 0.57 22.35
N ALA A 241 -15.24 1.27 22.78
CA ALA A 241 -16.22 1.88 21.86
C ALA A 241 -15.58 2.91 20.91
N VAL A 242 -14.59 3.70 21.36
CA VAL A 242 -13.83 4.62 20.50
C VAL A 242 -12.90 3.86 19.56
N TYR A 243 -12.21 2.84 20.08
CA TYR A 243 -11.34 1.98 19.29
C TYR A 243 -12.10 1.31 18.14
N ASP A 244 -13.27 0.73 18.42
CA ASP A 244 -14.08 0.03 17.43
C ASP A 244 -14.58 1.00 16.34
N ARG A 245 -15.06 2.21 16.71
CA ARG A 245 -15.47 3.23 15.74
C ARG A 245 -14.33 3.65 14.84
N LEU A 246 -13.15 3.94 15.39
CA LEU A 246 -11.98 4.32 14.58
C LEU A 246 -11.59 3.21 13.61
N ARG A 247 -11.60 1.96 14.06
CA ARG A 247 -11.24 0.83 13.20
C ARG A 247 -12.28 0.55 12.11
N ALA A 248 -13.55 0.67 12.42
CA ALA A 248 -14.63 0.56 11.43
C ALA A 248 -14.46 1.60 10.32
N GLU A 249 -14.07 2.83 10.69
CA GLU A 249 -13.79 3.93 9.78
C GLU A 249 -12.40 3.87 9.13
N GLY A 250 -11.65 2.76 9.26
CA GLY A 250 -10.38 2.53 8.56
C GLY A 250 -9.15 3.23 9.16
N TYR A 251 -9.23 3.63 10.41
CA TYR A 251 -8.09 4.17 11.15
C TYR A 251 -7.39 3.05 11.93
N ALA A 252 -6.06 2.94 11.79
CA ALA A 252 -5.25 1.88 12.41
C ALA A 252 -5.02 2.15 13.91
N ALA A 253 -6.13 2.23 14.67
CA ALA A 253 -6.11 2.43 16.10
C ALA A 253 -5.68 1.16 16.85
N SER A 254 -5.03 1.35 18.00
CA SER A 254 -4.68 0.34 18.99
C SER A 254 -5.04 0.85 20.39
N ILE A 255 -5.33 -0.07 21.32
CA ILE A 255 -5.69 0.27 22.69
C ILE A 255 -4.58 -0.19 23.63
N PHE A 256 -4.22 0.65 24.61
CA PHE A 256 -3.15 0.40 25.57
C PHE A 256 -3.62 0.71 26.99
N PRO A 257 -3.44 -0.22 27.94
CA PRO A 257 -3.56 0.10 29.35
C PRO A 257 -2.39 1.00 29.78
N VAL A 258 -2.68 2.04 30.57
CA VAL A 258 -1.69 3.00 31.10
C VAL A 258 -1.96 3.26 32.58
N GLY A 259 -0.93 3.73 33.33
CA GLY A 259 -1.01 3.98 34.76
C GLY A 259 -0.71 2.75 35.62
N SER A 260 -0.90 2.89 36.94
CA SER A 260 -0.75 1.79 37.91
C SER A 260 -2.01 0.92 38.01
N ALA A 261 -1.93 -0.20 38.74
CA ALA A 261 -3.08 -1.07 38.98
C ALA A 261 -4.26 -0.33 39.62
N GLU A 262 -3.98 0.64 40.49
CA GLU A 262 -4.99 1.43 41.23
C GLU A 262 -5.54 2.62 40.40
N LYS A 263 -4.77 3.13 39.42
CA LYS A 263 -5.13 4.26 38.59
C LYS A 263 -4.98 3.90 37.11
N ARG A 264 -5.57 2.77 36.72
CA ARG A 264 -5.52 2.28 35.34
C ARG A 264 -6.44 3.13 34.44
N ALA A 265 -5.92 3.50 33.28
CA ALA A 265 -6.70 4.08 32.19
C ALA A 265 -6.36 3.35 30.88
N TYR A 266 -7.17 3.52 29.87
CA TYR A 266 -7.02 2.94 28.55
C TYR A 266 -6.89 4.06 27.51
N GLU A 267 -5.77 4.08 26.81
CA GLU A 267 -5.56 5.03 25.72
C GLU A 267 -5.79 4.36 24.37
N VAL A 268 -6.59 4.99 23.52
CA VAL A 268 -6.75 4.62 22.12
C VAL A 268 -5.77 5.47 21.32
N ARG A 269 -4.82 4.82 20.64
CA ARG A 269 -3.69 5.46 19.97
C ARG A 269 -3.66 5.11 18.50
N ILE A 270 -3.23 6.09 17.67
CA ILE A 270 -2.81 5.87 16.28
C ILE A 270 -1.35 6.26 16.19
N GLY A 271 -0.48 5.32 15.85
CA GLY A 271 0.97 5.50 15.85
C GLY A 271 1.57 5.72 14.46
N SER A 272 2.90 5.61 14.43
CA SER A 272 3.72 5.72 13.20
C SER A 272 3.60 7.07 12.50
N LEU A 273 3.36 8.15 13.24
CA LEU A 273 3.33 9.51 12.68
C LEU A 273 4.75 10.10 12.64
N PRO A 274 5.16 10.72 11.53
CA PRO A 274 6.53 11.19 11.37
C PRO A 274 6.84 12.46 12.20
N SER A 275 5.81 13.24 12.55
CA SER A 275 5.98 14.49 13.29
C SER A 275 4.78 14.82 14.18
N LYS A 276 4.97 15.80 15.08
CA LYS A 276 3.90 16.36 15.91
C LYS A 276 2.80 16.98 15.03
N ALA A 277 3.18 17.68 13.98
CA ALA A 277 2.25 18.33 13.06
C ALA A 277 1.32 17.30 12.38
N GLU A 278 1.86 16.13 11.98
CA GLU A 278 1.02 15.05 11.43
C GLU A 278 0.08 14.46 12.49
N ALA A 279 0.51 14.35 13.74
CA ALA A 279 -0.37 13.89 14.82
C ALA A 279 -1.49 14.89 15.11
N GLU A 280 -1.21 16.18 15.08
CA GLU A 280 -2.20 17.26 15.25
C GLU A 280 -3.17 17.33 14.07
N ALA A 281 -2.69 17.17 12.85
CA ALA A 281 -3.53 17.09 11.65
C ALA A 281 -4.48 15.86 11.71
N LEU A 282 -3.95 14.70 12.13
CA LEU A 282 -4.77 13.51 12.31
C LEU A 282 -5.81 13.69 13.42
N ALA A 283 -5.48 14.40 14.52
CA ALA A 283 -6.42 14.69 15.61
C ALA A 283 -7.66 15.42 15.09
N ILE A 284 -7.49 16.41 14.19
CA ILE A 284 -8.59 17.14 13.56
C ILE A 284 -9.46 16.19 12.73
N ARG A 285 -8.85 15.30 11.98
CA ARG A 285 -9.57 14.37 11.09
C ARG A 285 -10.40 13.33 11.84
N VAL A 286 -9.94 12.88 12.99
CA VAL A 286 -10.65 11.86 13.79
C VAL A 286 -11.62 12.45 14.83
N GLU A 287 -11.57 13.75 15.10
CA GLU A 287 -12.43 14.43 16.07
C GLU A 287 -13.93 14.16 15.86
N PRO A 288 -14.47 14.15 14.62
CA PRO A 288 -15.87 13.81 14.40
C PRO A 288 -16.24 12.37 14.81
N ILE A 289 -15.25 11.44 14.82
CA ILE A 289 -15.46 10.03 15.16
C ILE A 289 -15.33 9.83 16.67
N THR A 290 -14.36 10.52 17.30
CA THR A 290 -14.03 10.35 18.73
C THR A 290 -14.88 11.21 19.66
N GLY A 291 -15.47 12.30 19.13
CA GLY A 291 -16.22 13.29 19.91
C GLY A 291 -15.34 14.27 20.69
N SER A 292 -14.02 14.16 20.58
CA SER A 292 -13.06 15.06 21.24
C SER A 292 -11.75 15.11 20.49
N ARG A 293 -11.06 16.26 20.61
CA ARG A 293 -9.73 16.41 19.99
C ARG A 293 -8.70 15.65 20.78
N GLY A 294 -8.04 14.71 20.13
CA GLY A 294 -6.95 13.94 20.70
C GLY A 294 -5.68 14.78 20.89
N ARG A 295 -4.68 14.21 21.55
CA ARG A 295 -3.38 14.84 21.82
C ARG A 295 -2.23 14.12 21.13
N ALA A 296 -1.28 14.89 20.59
CA ALA A 296 -0.02 14.36 20.06
C ALA A 296 0.90 13.91 21.22
N GLY A 297 1.67 12.84 21.00
CA GLY A 297 2.67 12.33 21.93
C GLY A 297 3.77 11.54 21.20
N THR A 298 4.83 11.19 21.89
CA THR A 298 5.92 10.31 21.42
C THR A 298 5.87 8.95 22.09
#